data_4c32ceb22d62d6e700a5d9c7a2a04b2f
#
_entry.id   4c32ceb22d62d6e700a5d9c7a2a04b2f
#
_cell.length_a   1.000
_cell.length_b   1.000
_cell.length_c   1.000
_cell.angle_alpha   90.00
_cell.angle_beta   90.00
_cell.angle_gamma   90.00
#
_symmetry.space_group_name_H-M   'P 1'
#
loop_
_entity.id
_entity.type
_entity.pdbx_description
1 polymer ?
#
loop_
_entity_poly.entity_id
_entity_poly.type
_entity_poly.pdbx_seq_one_letter_code
_entity_poly.pdbx_strand_id
1 'polypeptide(L)'
;MTLHIDAAFDSGNIDVLSIEGSTARLAIRKDHMSDFAQWYHFRVTGTAGEEFELKITGLNDSAYPGGWPGYDSCVSEDRGYWGRAQSKYDKDESNGTLTIRYTPASDVCYFAYFAPYSIERHHDLVAEAAASEGVALVRLGQTLDGRPLDSLEMGKGALKVWLYARQHPGETQAEWWMEGALGCLTDPTDPVGRGLRRYARLHVVPNCNPDGSARGHLRTNAVGTNLNREWADPSADRSPEVLAIRNRMDETGVDFAIDAHGDEAIPANFLAGFEGIPSWTDALGDQFYRYQRILDRRTPDFQTELGYPKSPPGRANLTISTNQVAERYGACAMTLEMPFKDLAAFPEPEQGWSPERCKTLGRDCLAALLEWIETSDG
;
A
#
# COMPACT_ATOMS: atom_id res chain seq x y z
N MET A 1 4.99 -27.11 -25.87
CA MET A 1 4.75 -25.90 -25.10
C MET A 1 5.40 -24.70 -25.76
N THR A 2 4.68 -23.60 -25.93
CA THR A 2 5.23 -22.34 -26.39
C THR A 2 4.95 -21.27 -25.34
N LEU A 3 5.96 -21.02 -24.49
CA LEU A 3 5.86 -20.04 -23.41
C LEU A 3 5.94 -18.62 -23.96
N HIS A 4 4.94 -17.79 -23.71
CA HIS A 4 4.93 -16.36 -24.03
C HIS A 4 4.77 -15.56 -22.75
N ILE A 5 5.53 -14.46 -22.63
CA ILE A 5 5.52 -13.58 -21.47
C ILE A 5 5.43 -12.15 -21.94
N ASP A 6 4.49 -11.36 -21.39
CA ASP A 6 4.37 -9.93 -21.64
C ASP A 6 3.90 -9.15 -20.40
N ALA A 7 4.17 -7.84 -20.42
CA ALA A 7 3.80 -6.90 -19.37
C ALA A 7 3.29 -5.56 -19.96
N ALA A 8 2.77 -5.58 -21.20
CA ALA A 8 2.29 -4.39 -21.89
C ALA A 8 0.84 -4.05 -21.50
N PHE A 9 0.61 -3.83 -20.22
CA PHE A 9 -0.68 -3.48 -19.62
C PHE A 9 -0.50 -2.66 -18.34
N ASP A 10 -1.58 -2.21 -17.75
CA ASP A 10 -1.60 -1.41 -16.52
C ASP A 10 -0.80 -2.06 -15.39
N SER A 11 0.10 -1.31 -14.76
CA SER A 11 1.04 -1.78 -13.72
C SER A 11 2.03 -2.87 -14.15
N GLY A 12 2.10 -3.22 -15.45
CA GLY A 12 2.97 -4.26 -15.97
C GLY A 12 4.45 -3.90 -15.90
N ASN A 13 5.27 -4.81 -15.37
CA ASN A 13 6.71 -4.61 -15.20
C ASN A 13 7.43 -5.97 -15.21
N ILE A 14 8.12 -6.29 -16.28
CA ILE A 14 9.14 -7.35 -16.40
C ILE A 14 9.87 -7.22 -17.75
N ASP A 15 11.14 -7.58 -17.79
CA ASP A 15 11.91 -7.80 -19.01
C ASP A 15 12.18 -9.29 -19.18
N VAL A 16 11.96 -9.81 -20.39
CA VAL A 16 12.28 -11.20 -20.74
C VAL A 16 13.70 -11.25 -21.30
N LEU A 17 14.61 -11.90 -20.59
CA LEU A 17 16.02 -12.03 -20.99
C LEU A 17 16.22 -13.21 -21.95
N SER A 18 15.63 -14.38 -21.63
CA SER A 18 15.60 -15.55 -22.52
C SER A 18 14.44 -16.47 -22.19
N ILE A 19 14.03 -17.29 -23.17
CA ILE A 19 13.10 -18.40 -22.99
C ILE A 19 13.74 -19.62 -23.64
N GLU A 20 13.94 -20.70 -22.86
CA GLU A 20 14.52 -21.96 -23.28
C GLU A 20 13.63 -23.12 -22.83
N GLY A 21 12.86 -23.68 -23.78
CA GLY A 21 11.87 -24.71 -23.48
C GLY A 21 10.79 -24.21 -22.54
N SER A 22 10.70 -24.78 -21.32
CA SER A 22 9.76 -24.40 -20.27
C SER A 22 10.38 -23.46 -19.22
N THR A 23 11.59 -22.95 -19.43
CA THR A 23 12.26 -22.04 -18.50
C THR A 23 12.41 -20.65 -19.08
N ALA A 24 12.02 -19.62 -18.36
CA ALA A 24 12.24 -18.22 -18.71
C ALA A 24 13.16 -17.53 -17.70
N ARG A 25 14.12 -16.73 -18.19
CA ARG A 25 14.94 -15.81 -17.38
C ARG A 25 14.40 -14.39 -17.54
N LEU A 26 14.20 -13.74 -16.41
CA LEU A 26 13.51 -12.47 -16.30
C LEU A 26 14.34 -11.48 -15.48
N ALA A 27 14.08 -10.17 -15.70
CA ALA A 27 14.61 -9.10 -14.86
C ALA A 27 13.53 -8.05 -14.56
N ILE A 28 13.57 -7.46 -13.37
CA ILE A 28 12.66 -6.39 -12.98
C ILE A 28 13.20 -5.07 -13.54
N ARG A 29 12.33 -4.28 -14.20
CA ARG A 29 12.70 -2.94 -14.64
C ARG A 29 12.70 -1.96 -13.46
N LYS A 30 13.63 -1.02 -13.47
CA LYS A 30 13.64 0.09 -12.54
C LYS A 30 12.47 1.04 -12.78
N ASP A 31 12.05 1.72 -11.72
CA ASP A 31 11.15 2.87 -11.84
C ASP A 31 11.75 3.92 -12.79
N HIS A 32 10.89 4.60 -13.56
CA HIS A 32 11.36 5.63 -14.48
C HIS A 32 12.10 6.75 -13.74
N MET A 33 13.30 7.12 -14.25
CA MET A 33 14.19 8.13 -13.66
C MET A 33 14.61 7.84 -12.20
N SER A 34 14.69 6.57 -11.81
CA SER A 34 15.01 6.14 -10.46
C SER A 34 15.79 4.83 -10.46
N ASP A 35 16.45 4.52 -9.35
CA ASP A 35 17.15 3.24 -9.15
C ASP A 35 16.32 2.19 -8.41
N PHE A 36 15.09 2.50 -7.98
CA PHE A 36 14.22 1.54 -7.32
C PHE A 36 13.73 0.48 -8.31
N ALA A 37 13.89 -0.81 -7.95
CA ALA A 37 13.47 -1.96 -8.74
C ALA A 37 13.07 -3.09 -7.80
N GLN A 38 11.78 -3.46 -7.74
CA GLN A 38 11.31 -4.63 -7.00
C GLN A 38 9.89 -5.04 -7.40
N TRP A 39 9.04 -4.11 -7.83
CA TRP A 39 7.73 -4.44 -8.35
C TRP A 39 7.84 -5.19 -9.67
N TYR A 40 7.10 -6.29 -9.81
CA TYR A 40 6.85 -6.96 -11.07
C TYR A 40 5.37 -7.34 -11.20
N HIS A 41 4.86 -7.30 -12.43
CA HIS A 41 3.55 -7.80 -12.81
C HIS A 41 3.59 -8.17 -14.28
N PHE A 42 3.32 -9.41 -14.60
CA PHE A 42 3.39 -9.92 -15.98
C PHE A 42 2.44 -11.08 -16.21
N ARG A 43 2.15 -11.33 -17.46
CA ARG A 43 1.29 -12.42 -17.96
C ARG A 43 2.14 -13.50 -18.62
N VAL A 44 1.74 -14.75 -18.40
CA VAL A 44 2.27 -15.95 -19.05
C VAL A 44 1.15 -16.65 -19.79
N THR A 45 1.40 -17.11 -21.02
CA THR A 45 0.43 -17.86 -21.85
C THR A 45 1.07 -19.02 -22.58
N GLY A 46 0.23 -19.99 -23.08
CA GLY A 46 0.66 -21.15 -23.84
C GLY A 46 1.14 -22.32 -22.97
N THR A 47 0.57 -22.47 -21.75
CA THR A 47 1.11 -23.37 -20.73
C THR A 47 0.10 -24.27 -20.03
N ALA A 48 -1.16 -24.32 -20.50
CA ALA A 48 -2.21 -25.08 -19.83
C ALA A 48 -1.80 -26.53 -19.54
N GLY A 49 -1.81 -26.93 -18.26
CA GLY A 49 -1.48 -28.27 -17.79
C GLY A 49 0.00 -28.65 -17.85
N GLU A 50 0.90 -27.74 -18.27
CA GLU A 50 2.35 -28.00 -18.34
C GLU A 50 3.12 -27.16 -17.32
N GLU A 51 4.03 -27.81 -16.57
CA GLU A 51 4.89 -27.10 -15.63
C GLU A 51 5.92 -26.24 -16.35
N PHE A 52 6.12 -25.01 -15.85
CA PHE A 52 7.20 -24.14 -16.28
C PHE A 52 7.95 -23.53 -15.09
N GLU A 53 9.13 -22.99 -15.38
CA GLU A 53 10.00 -22.34 -14.40
C GLU A 53 10.31 -20.89 -14.83
N LEU A 54 10.09 -19.96 -13.92
CA LEU A 54 10.45 -18.54 -14.11
C LEU A 54 11.59 -18.20 -13.15
N LYS A 55 12.65 -17.61 -13.68
CA LYS A 55 13.83 -17.18 -12.90
C LYS A 55 13.97 -15.66 -13.00
N ILE A 56 13.55 -14.95 -11.96
CA ILE A 56 13.77 -13.50 -11.84
C ILE A 56 15.16 -13.31 -11.22
N THR A 57 16.08 -12.68 -11.95
CA THR A 57 17.51 -12.59 -11.60
C THR A 57 17.95 -11.18 -11.24
N GLY A 58 19.13 -11.03 -10.59
CA GLY A 58 19.70 -9.72 -10.22
C GLY A 58 19.08 -9.11 -8.96
N LEU A 59 18.40 -9.91 -8.15
CA LEU A 59 17.59 -9.45 -7.03
C LEU A 59 18.38 -8.95 -5.81
N ASN A 60 19.70 -9.22 -5.74
CA ASN A 60 20.57 -8.64 -4.71
C ASN A 60 20.71 -7.11 -4.87
N ASP A 61 20.52 -6.61 -6.10
CA ASP A 61 20.57 -5.16 -6.42
C ASP A 61 19.17 -4.52 -6.39
N SER A 62 18.13 -5.26 -5.98
CA SER A 62 16.79 -4.72 -5.83
C SER A 62 16.72 -3.72 -4.66
N ALA A 63 15.66 -2.92 -4.61
CA ALA A 63 15.50 -1.86 -3.61
C ALA A 63 15.53 -2.38 -2.17
N TYR A 64 14.96 -3.56 -1.95
CA TYR A 64 14.83 -4.20 -0.63
C TYR A 64 15.17 -5.69 -0.70
N PRO A 65 16.45 -6.07 -0.84
CA PRO A 65 16.84 -7.48 -1.03
C PRO A 65 16.48 -8.37 0.17
N GLY A 66 16.28 -7.80 1.37
CA GLY A 66 15.74 -8.49 2.55
C GLY A 66 14.29 -8.94 2.40
N GLY A 67 13.59 -8.48 1.38
CA GLY A 67 12.24 -8.90 1.04
C GLY A 67 12.15 -10.31 0.44
N TRP A 68 13.18 -10.79 -0.23
CA TRP A 68 13.14 -12.05 -0.99
C TRP A 68 13.20 -13.34 -0.15
N PRO A 69 13.99 -13.43 0.93
CA PRO A 69 13.99 -14.65 1.76
C PRO A 69 12.59 -14.95 2.33
N GLY A 70 12.08 -16.16 2.05
CA GLY A 70 10.75 -16.60 2.50
C GLY A 70 9.56 -15.92 1.79
N TYR A 71 9.81 -15.33 0.62
CA TYR A 71 8.77 -14.74 -0.21
C TYR A 71 8.29 -15.75 -1.27
N ASP A 72 6.96 -15.85 -1.41
CA ASP A 72 6.29 -16.57 -2.50
C ASP A 72 5.57 -15.58 -3.42
N SER A 73 5.73 -15.75 -4.74
CA SER A 73 5.11 -14.89 -5.76
C SER A 73 3.59 -14.99 -5.74
N CYS A 74 2.89 -13.87 -5.87
CA CYS A 74 1.46 -13.92 -6.15
C CYS A 74 1.21 -14.44 -7.56
N VAL A 75 0.20 -15.30 -7.71
CA VAL A 75 -0.25 -15.88 -8.98
C VAL A 75 -1.77 -15.84 -9.09
N SER A 76 -2.26 -15.60 -10.31
CA SER A 76 -3.70 -15.62 -10.61
C SER A 76 -3.93 -16.12 -12.03
N GLU A 77 -4.99 -16.92 -12.26
CA GLU A 77 -5.43 -17.35 -13.59
C GLU A 77 -6.65 -16.56 -14.11
N ASP A 78 -7.27 -15.72 -13.27
CA ASP A 78 -8.49 -14.96 -13.59
C ASP A 78 -8.39 -13.46 -13.24
N ARG A 79 -7.27 -13.02 -12.62
CA ARG A 79 -7.04 -11.68 -12.07
C ARG A 79 -7.99 -11.28 -10.93
N GLY A 80 -8.90 -12.16 -10.53
CA GLY A 80 -9.82 -11.98 -9.40
C GLY A 80 -9.30 -12.63 -8.13
N TYR A 81 -8.97 -13.91 -8.22
CA TYR A 81 -8.35 -14.66 -7.13
C TYR A 81 -6.82 -14.66 -7.26
N TRP A 82 -6.13 -14.29 -6.20
CA TRP A 82 -4.67 -14.29 -6.10
C TRP A 82 -4.21 -15.24 -5.00
N GLY A 83 -3.54 -16.31 -5.41
CA GLY A 83 -2.86 -17.26 -4.52
C GLY A 83 -1.35 -17.05 -4.52
N ARG A 84 -0.62 -17.99 -3.90
CA ARG A 84 0.84 -18.00 -3.87
C ARG A 84 1.39 -19.15 -4.70
N ALA A 85 2.30 -18.84 -5.60
CA ALA A 85 3.10 -19.84 -6.33
C ALA A 85 4.36 -20.16 -5.53
N GLN A 86 4.62 -21.46 -5.34
CA GLN A 86 5.84 -21.91 -4.66
C GLN A 86 7.08 -21.28 -5.30
N SER A 87 7.84 -20.56 -4.50
CA SER A 87 9.00 -19.81 -4.95
C SER A 87 10.21 -20.13 -4.06
N LYS A 88 11.42 -20.04 -4.64
CA LYS A 88 12.66 -20.23 -3.92
C LYS A 88 13.63 -19.11 -4.26
N TYR A 89 14.04 -18.36 -3.27
CA TYR A 89 15.11 -17.37 -3.42
C TYR A 89 16.47 -17.99 -3.14
N ASP A 90 17.42 -17.81 -4.06
CA ASP A 90 18.82 -18.17 -3.93
C ASP A 90 19.69 -16.92 -4.15
N LYS A 91 20.33 -16.44 -3.08
CA LYS A 91 21.11 -15.20 -3.11
C LYS A 91 22.41 -15.31 -3.93
N ASP A 92 22.94 -16.54 -4.10
CA ASP A 92 24.21 -16.78 -4.76
C ASP A 92 24.04 -17.07 -6.26
N GLU A 93 22.85 -17.49 -6.71
CA GLU A 93 22.56 -17.72 -8.13
C GLU A 93 22.32 -16.38 -8.86
N SER A 94 23.12 -16.10 -9.89
CA SER A 94 22.93 -14.96 -10.82
C SER A 94 22.67 -13.62 -10.13
N ASN A 95 23.42 -13.30 -9.07
CA ASN A 95 23.26 -12.10 -8.24
C ASN A 95 21.89 -12.00 -7.55
N GLY A 96 21.41 -13.12 -7.01
CA GLY A 96 20.10 -13.26 -6.40
C GLY A 96 19.04 -13.66 -7.42
N THR A 97 18.46 -14.85 -7.26
CA THR A 97 17.43 -15.39 -8.16
C THR A 97 16.22 -15.86 -7.38
N LEU A 98 15.03 -15.39 -7.76
CA LEU A 98 13.76 -15.99 -7.36
C LEU A 98 13.32 -16.97 -8.44
N THR A 99 13.28 -18.26 -8.09
CA THR A 99 12.77 -19.31 -8.96
C THR A 99 11.32 -19.62 -8.58
N ILE A 100 10.41 -19.47 -9.54
CA ILE A 100 8.99 -19.76 -9.40
C ILE A 100 8.65 -20.95 -10.27
N ARG A 101 8.02 -22.00 -9.72
CA ARG A 101 7.49 -23.15 -10.47
C ARG A 101 5.99 -23.17 -10.39
N TYR A 102 5.35 -23.36 -11.54
CA TYR A 102 3.90 -23.35 -11.62
C TYR A 102 3.37 -24.24 -12.74
N THR A 103 2.22 -24.87 -12.49
CA THR A 103 1.45 -25.62 -13.49
C THR A 103 0.06 -25.05 -13.55
N PRO A 104 -0.27 -24.16 -14.51
CA PRO A 104 -1.59 -23.55 -14.60
C PRO A 104 -2.65 -24.53 -15.11
N ALA A 105 -3.86 -24.38 -14.62
CA ALA A 105 -5.03 -25.10 -15.16
C ALA A 105 -5.53 -24.48 -16.48
N SER A 106 -5.32 -23.18 -16.66
CA SER A 106 -5.73 -22.42 -17.85
C SER A 106 -4.55 -22.03 -18.73
N ASP A 107 -4.83 -21.55 -19.95
CA ASP A 107 -3.81 -21.12 -20.92
C ASP A 107 -3.26 -19.71 -20.64
N VAL A 108 -3.70 -19.08 -19.56
CA VAL A 108 -3.23 -17.77 -19.13
C VAL A 108 -3.10 -17.72 -17.61
N CYS A 109 -1.97 -17.19 -17.14
CA CYS A 109 -1.78 -16.85 -15.73
C CYS A 109 -0.97 -15.57 -15.58
N TYR A 110 -1.11 -14.93 -14.43
CA TYR A 110 -0.44 -13.67 -14.09
C TYR A 110 0.39 -13.86 -12.84
N PHE A 111 1.55 -13.22 -12.80
CA PHE A 111 2.44 -13.18 -11.64
C PHE A 111 2.66 -11.74 -11.22
N ALA A 112 2.68 -11.48 -9.92
CA ALA A 112 2.94 -10.16 -9.38
C ALA A 112 3.64 -10.22 -8.02
N TYR A 113 4.30 -9.12 -7.65
CA TYR A 113 4.96 -8.99 -6.35
C TYR A 113 3.95 -8.97 -5.19
N PHE A 114 2.80 -8.35 -5.39
CA PHE A 114 1.58 -8.50 -4.59
C PHE A 114 0.37 -8.44 -5.52
N ALA A 115 -0.81 -8.87 -5.07
CA ALA A 115 -2.05 -8.79 -5.86
C ALA A 115 -2.27 -7.36 -6.38
N PRO A 116 -2.21 -7.13 -7.70
CA PRO A 116 -2.27 -5.78 -8.26
C PRO A 116 -3.60 -5.10 -7.98
N TYR A 117 -3.55 -3.78 -7.77
CA TYR A 117 -4.72 -2.91 -7.76
C TYR A 117 -4.63 -2.00 -8.98
N SER A 118 -5.43 -2.27 -10.01
CA SER A 118 -5.35 -1.56 -11.30
C SER A 118 -5.93 -0.15 -11.21
N ILE A 119 -5.55 0.71 -12.15
CA ILE A 119 -6.12 2.07 -12.24
C ILE A 119 -7.62 2.02 -12.59
N GLU A 120 -8.08 1.06 -13.37
CA GLU A 120 -9.52 0.86 -13.63
C GLU A 120 -10.27 0.52 -12.34
N ARG A 121 -9.73 -0.40 -11.53
CA ARG A 121 -10.31 -0.71 -10.22
C ARG A 121 -10.33 0.49 -9.29
N HIS A 122 -9.27 1.32 -9.32
CA HIS A 122 -9.24 2.59 -8.60
C HIS A 122 -10.39 3.53 -9.03
N HIS A 123 -10.62 3.67 -10.33
CA HIS A 123 -11.73 4.49 -10.83
C HIS A 123 -13.08 3.93 -10.44
N ASP A 124 -13.27 2.61 -10.46
CA ASP A 124 -14.49 1.95 -9.99
C ASP A 124 -14.72 2.23 -8.49
N LEU A 125 -13.69 2.06 -7.64
CA LEU A 125 -13.75 2.35 -6.21
C LEU A 125 -14.15 3.80 -5.93
N VAL A 126 -13.52 4.76 -6.62
CA VAL A 126 -13.83 6.19 -6.47
C VAL A 126 -15.27 6.48 -6.92
N ALA A 127 -15.71 5.92 -8.05
CA ALA A 127 -17.05 6.12 -8.57
C ALA A 127 -18.14 5.53 -7.66
N GLU A 128 -17.94 4.30 -7.17
CA GLU A 128 -18.86 3.65 -6.22
C GLU A 128 -18.97 4.43 -4.91
N ALA A 129 -17.84 4.83 -4.35
CA ALA A 129 -17.83 5.61 -3.11
C ALA A 129 -18.47 7.00 -3.30
N ALA A 130 -18.19 7.68 -4.40
CA ALA A 130 -18.76 9.01 -4.71
C ALA A 130 -20.29 8.95 -4.97
N ALA A 131 -20.82 7.82 -5.42
CA ALA A 131 -22.25 7.61 -5.60
C ALA A 131 -23.00 7.40 -4.27
N SER A 132 -22.30 7.18 -3.16
CA SER A 132 -22.91 6.96 -1.85
C SER A 132 -23.43 8.25 -1.22
N GLU A 133 -24.54 8.18 -0.47
CA GLU A 133 -25.16 9.34 0.15
C GLU A 133 -24.21 10.03 1.15
N GLY A 134 -24.05 11.34 0.99
CA GLY A 134 -23.25 12.18 1.88
C GLY A 134 -21.74 12.10 1.64
N VAL A 135 -21.33 11.53 0.51
CA VAL A 135 -19.94 11.55 0.02
C VAL A 135 -19.79 12.62 -1.05
N ALA A 136 -18.77 13.44 -0.94
CA ALA A 136 -18.38 14.43 -1.94
C ALA A 136 -17.04 14.03 -2.57
N LEU A 137 -16.99 13.98 -3.90
CA LEU A 137 -15.74 13.85 -4.63
C LEU A 137 -15.10 15.24 -4.76
N VAL A 138 -13.88 15.38 -4.26
CA VAL A 138 -13.09 16.63 -4.34
C VAL A 138 -11.83 16.33 -5.14
N ARG A 139 -11.69 16.98 -6.28
CA ARG A 139 -10.45 16.90 -7.07
C ARG A 139 -9.41 17.82 -6.43
N LEU A 140 -8.39 17.26 -5.81
CA LEU A 140 -7.29 17.99 -5.17
C LEU A 140 -6.35 18.63 -6.20
N GLY A 141 -6.12 17.96 -7.32
CA GLY A 141 -5.21 18.41 -8.37
C GLY A 141 -5.06 17.43 -9.51
N GLN A 142 -3.91 17.50 -10.17
CA GLN A 142 -3.48 16.57 -11.22
C GLN A 142 -2.06 16.14 -10.95
N THR A 143 -1.76 14.89 -11.32
CA THR A 143 -0.39 14.37 -11.37
C THR A 143 0.37 14.91 -12.57
N LEU A 144 1.65 14.57 -12.67
CA LEU A 144 2.51 14.99 -13.79
C LEU A 144 2.09 14.38 -15.14
N ASP A 145 1.47 13.18 -15.14
CA ASP A 145 0.87 12.58 -16.34
C ASP A 145 -0.55 13.08 -16.62
N GLY A 146 -1.06 14.02 -15.80
CA GLY A 146 -2.39 14.61 -15.97
C GLY A 146 -3.54 13.79 -15.40
N ARG A 147 -3.27 12.74 -14.61
CA ARG A 147 -4.31 11.96 -13.92
C ARG A 147 -4.93 12.76 -12.77
N PRO A 148 -6.21 12.58 -12.47
CA PRO A 148 -6.83 13.23 -11.31
C PRO A 148 -6.21 12.72 -10.01
N LEU A 149 -6.08 13.62 -9.04
CA LEU A 149 -5.83 13.29 -7.64
C LEU A 149 -7.11 13.57 -6.87
N ASP A 150 -7.78 12.52 -6.46
CA ASP A 150 -9.12 12.57 -5.90
C ASP A 150 -9.13 12.38 -4.38
N SER A 151 -9.99 13.14 -3.69
CA SER A 151 -10.35 12.94 -2.29
C SER A 151 -11.85 12.69 -2.17
N LEU A 152 -12.22 11.70 -1.39
CA LEU A 152 -13.60 11.43 -1.00
C LEU A 152 -13.83 12.02 0.39
N GLU A 153 -14.73 13.00 0.49
CA GLU A 153 -14.99 13.69 1.73
C GLU A 153 -16.38 13.38 2.26
N MET A 154 -16.47 13.02 3.54
CA MET A 154 -17.73 12.62 4.17
C MET A 154 -17.76 12.89 5.66
N GLY A 155 -18.97 12.85 6.23
CA GLY A 155 -19.19 13.10 7.66
C GLY A 155 -19.32 14.58 8.00
N LYS A 156 -19.81 14.87 9.22
CA LYS A 156 -20.14 16.23 9.69
C LYS A 156 -19.60 16.52 11.10
N GLY A 157 -18.82 15.58 11.66
CA GLY A 157 -18.25 15.72 12.99
C GLY A 157 -17.16 16.79 13.08
N ALA A 158 -16.68 17.03 14.29
CA ALA A 158 -15.65 18.05 14.54
C ALA A 158 -14.24 17.54 14.26
N LEU A 159 -13.97 16.22 14.49
CA LEU A 159 -12.66 15.63 14.31
C LEU A 159 -12.31 15.52 12.83
N LYS A 160 -11.12 15.99 12.42
CA LYS A 160 -10.62 15.91 11.05
C LYS A 160 -9.73 14.67 10.91
N VAL A 161 -10.25 13.69 10.19
CA VAL A 161 -9.59 12.40 9.97
C VAL A 161 -9.12 12.31 8.53
N TRP A 162 -7.85 11.99 8.33
CA TRP A 162 -7.26 11.77 7.04
C TRP A 162 -6.83 10.31 6.87
N LEU A 163 -7.27 9.70 5.78
CA LEU A 163 -6.86 8.36 5.35
C LEU A 163 -6.29 8.49 3.94
N TYR A 164 -5.05 8.11 3.75
CA TYR A 164 -4.43 8.15 2.43
C TYR A 164 -3.53 6.94 2.23
N ALA A 165 -3.37 6.55 0.98
CA ALA A 165 -2.72 5.29 0.64
C ALA A 165 -1.88 5.41 -0.62
N ARG A 166 -0.98 4.44 -0.80
CA ARG A 166 -0.30 4.21 -2.07
C ARG A 166 0.60 5.37 -2.54
N GLN A 167 1.28 6.03 -1.61
CA GLN A 167 2.37 6.94 -1.95
C GLN A 167 3.47 6.19 -2.74
N HIS A 168 3.72 4.93 -2.36
CA HIS A 168 4.56 4.01 -3.11
C HIS A 168 3.68 3.08 -3.95
N PRO A 169 3.77 3.17 -5.28
CA PRO A 169 2.83 2.50 -6.19
C PRO A 169 2.83 0.97 -6.10
N GLY A 170 3.99 0.36 -5.83
CA GLY A 170 4.12 -1.09 -5.70
C GLY A 170 3.48 -1.68 -4.43
N GLU A 171 3.17 -0.85 -3.45
CA GLU A 171 2.54 -1.25 -2.19
C GLU A 171 1.01 -1.34 -2.38
N THR A 172 0.56 -2.27 -3.23
CA THR A 172 -0.86 -2.36 -3.63
C THR A 172 -1.78 -2.80 -2.50
N GLN A 173 -1.26 -3.45 -1.44
CA GLN A 173 -1.99 -3.76 -0.21
C GLN A 173 -2.62 -2.52 0.41
N ALA A 174 -1.99 -1.35 0.27
CA ALA A 174 -2.51 -0.08 0.78
C ALA A 174 -3.85 0.32 0.14
N GLU A 175 -4.04 0.06 -1.16
CA GLU A 175 -5.31 0.39 -1.82
C GLU A 175 -6.36 -0.71 -1.63
N TRP A 176 -5.96 -1.98 -1.45
CA TRP A 176 -6.86 -3.03 -0.98
C TRP A 176 -7.39 -2.74 0.43
N TRP A 177 -6.53 -2.25 1.33
CA TRP A 177 -6.93 -1.76 2.66
C TRP A 177 -7.94 -0.60 2.54
N MET A 178 -7.68 0.35 1.64
CA MET A 178 -8.55 1.49 1.39
C MET A 178 -9.92 1.07 0.85
N GLU A 179 -9.98 0.04 -0.01
CA GLU A 179 -11.26 -0.53 -0.49
C GLU A 179 -12.11 -1.04 0.69
N GLY A 180 -11.50 -1.77 1.63
CA GLY A 180 -12.18 -2.23 2.84
C GLY A 180 -12.64 -1.09 3.75
N ALA A 181 -11.80 -0.07 3.92
CA ALA A 181 -12.14 1.13 4.70
C ALA A 181 -13.30 1.91 4.05
N LEU A 182 -13.25 2.16 2.74
CA LEU A 182 -14.33 2.85 2.03
C LEU A 182 -15.62 2.04 2.04
N GLY A 183 -15.56 0.72 1.86
CA GLY A 183 -16.75 -0.14 1.97
C GLY A 183 -17.45 0.01 3.32
N CYS A 184 -16.70 0.06 4.44
CA CYS A 184 -17.24 0.34 5.76
C CYS A 184 -17.81 1.77 5.87
N LEU A 185 -17.08 2.77 5.38
CA LEU A 185 -17.47 4.17 5.50
C LEU A 185 -18.69 4.54 4.65
N THR A 186 -18.90 3.89 3.53
CA THR A 186 -20.00 4.21 2.58
C THR A 186 -21.24 3.35 2.78
N ASP A 187 -21.14 2.22 3.48
CA ASP A 187 -22.32 1.41 3.82
C ASP A 187 -23.21 2.15 4.84
N PRO A 188 -24.46 2.50 4.47
CA PRO A 188 -25.36 3.21 5.37
C PRO A 188 -25.84 2.33 6.55
N THR A 189 -25.61 1.01 6.49
CA THR A 189 -26.01 0.06 7.53
C THR A 189 -24.87 -0.28 8.48
N ASP A 190 -23.61 -0.07 8.10
CA ASP A 190 -22.46 -0.37 8.96
C ASP A 190 -22.41 0.57 10.18
N PRO A 191 -22.44 0.03 11.41
CA PRO A 191 -22.45 0.85 12.62
C PRO A 191 -21.15 1.65 12.83
N VAL A 192 -19.99 1.11 12.37
CA VAL A 192 -18.70 1.79 12.49
C VAL A 192 -18.67 3.00 11.54
N GLY A 193 -19.02 2.80 10.27
CA GLY A 193 -19.08 3.88 9.29
C GLY A 193 -20.05 4.99 9.71
N ARG A 194 -21.23 4.64 10.22
CA ARG A 194 -22.21 5.63 10.75
C ARG A 194 -21.68 6.40 11.93
N GLY A 195 -21.01 5.71 12.87
CA GLY A 195 -20.39 6.32 14.05
C GLY A 195 -19.32 7.33 13.64
N LEU A 196 -18.39 6.91 12.78
CA LEU A 196 -17.31 7.78 12.30
C LEU A 196 -17.83 9.00 11.55
N ARG A 197 -18.80 8.85 10.64
CA ARG A 197 -19.41 10.01 9.93
C ARG A 197 -20.15 10.98 10.86
N ARG A 198 -20.57 10.52 12.05
CA ARG A 198 -21.16 11.38 13.09
C ARG A 198 -20.10 12.18 13.84
N TYR A 199 -18.99 11.57 14.21
CA TYR A 199 -17.96 12.18 15.07
C TYR A 199 -16.88 12.94 14.28
N ALA A 200 -16.65 12.53 13.03
CA ALA A 200 -15.54 13.03 12.22
C ALA A 200 -16.02 13.64 10.89
N ARG A 201 -15.16 14.49 10.35
CA ARG A 201 -15.08 14.80 8.92
C ARG A 201 -13.89 14.02 8.35
N LEU A 202 -14.21 13.10 7.46
CA LEU A 202 -13.22 12.21 6.87
C LEU A 202 -12.79 12.72 5.49
N HIS A 203 -11.50 12.74 5.25
CA HIS A 203 -10.84 13.04 3.98
C HIS A 203 -10.08 11.78 3.56
N VAL A 204 -10.45 11.18 2.44
CA VAL A 204 -9.92 9.89 2.00
C VAL A 204 -9.29 10.03 0.62
N VAL A 205 -7.99 9.78 0.52
CA VAL A 205 -7.23 9.78 -0.75
C VAL A 205 -6.82 8.34 -1.06
N PRO A 206 -7.57 7.61 -1.91
CA PRO A 206 -7.35 6.19 -2.11
C PRO A 206 -6.01 5.85 -2.75
N ASN A 207 -5.52 6.70 -3.64
CA ASN A 207 -4.24 6.53 -4.33
C ASN A 207 -3.53 7.88 -4.45
N CYS A 208 -2.42 8.03 -3.73
CA CYS A 208 -1.59 9.23 -3.77
C CYS A 208 -0.66 9.29 -5.00
N ASN A 209 -0.46 8.16 -5.71
CA ASN A 209 0.51 8.06 -6.81
C ASN A 209 -0.07 7.30 -8.02
N PRO A 210 -1.12 7.85 -8.67
CA PRO A 210 -1.74 7.18 -9.81
C PRO A 210 -0.81 6.98 -11.00
N ASP A 211 0.17 7.87 -11.22
CA ASP A 211 1.13 7.76 -12.31
C ASP A 211 2.06 6.57 -12.12
N GLY A 212 2.69 6.46 -10.95
CA GLY A 212 3.54 5.34 -10.64
C GLY A 212 2.77 4.02 -10.64
N SER A 213 1.51 4.03 -10.16
CA SER A 213 0.62 2.86 -10.17
C SER A 213 0.39 2.35 -11.60
N ALA A 214 0.00 3.22 -12.53
CA ALA A 214 -0.20 2.86 -13.94
C ALA A 214 1.08 2.38 -14.62
N ARG A 215 2.22 2.98 -14.28
CA ARG A 215 3.53 2.67 -14.88
C ARG A 215 4.17 1.39 -14.36
N GLY A 216 3.64 0.77 -13.30
CA GLY A 216 4.22 -0.40 -12.67
C GLY A 216 5.52 -0.07 -11.93
N HIS A 217 5.57 1.07 -11.27
CA HIS A 217 6.67 1.46 -10.40
C HIS A 217 6.56 0.77 -9.02
N LEU A 218 7.71 0.57 -8.38
CA LEU A 218 7.76 0.17 -6.98
C LEU A 218 7.43 1.35 -6.06
N ARG A 219 8.15 2.50 -6.26
CA ARG A 219 8.26 3.50 -5.19
C ARG A 219 8.03 4.94 -5.62
N THR A 220 8.28 5.26 -6.87
CA THR A 220 8.37 6.65 -7.31
C THR A 220 7.22 7.09 -8.22
N ASN A 221 6.99 8.39 -8.32
CA ASN A 221 6.02 8.96 -9.26
C ASN A 221 6.58 9.06 -10.69
N ALA A 222 5.90 9.79 -11.58
CA ALA A 222 6.23 9.89 -13.01
C ALA A 222 7.65 10.42 -13.32
N VAL A 223 8.27 11.15 -12.39
CA VAL A 223 9.62 11.75 -12.56
C VAL A 223 10.66 11.18 -11.60
N GLY A 224 10.42 9.99 -11.05
CA GLY A 224 11.36 9.30 -10.18
C GLY A 224 11.43 9.86 -8.76
N THR A 225 10.44 10.65 -8.34
CA THR A 225 10.38 11.21 -6.99
C THR A 225 9.67 10.26 -6.02
N ASN A 226 10.29 9.98 -4.87
CA ASN A 226 9.66 9.28 -3.76
C ASN A 226 8.77 10.25 -2.97
N LEU A 227 7.45 10.13 -3.12
CA LEU A 227 6.49 11.04 -2.51
C LEU A 227 6.61 11.10 -0.98
N ASN A 228 6.91 9.97 -0.32
CA ASN A 228 7.11 9.93 1.13
C ASN A 228 8.50 10.46 1.57
N ARG A 229 9.09 11.35 0.77
CA ARG A 229 10.29 12.15 1.10
C ARG A 229 10.12 13.63 0.74
N GLU A 230 8.92 14.02 0.32
CA GLU A 230 8.64 15.38 -0.16
C GLU A 230 7.74 16.19 0.82
N TRP A 231 7.30 15.62 1.94
CA TRP A 231 6.30 16.26 2.81
C TRP A 231 6.76 17.54 3.51
N ALA A 232 8.05 17.69 3.75
CA ALA A 232 8.59 18.94 4.33
C ALA A 232 8.48 20.13 3.35
N ASP A 233 8.79 19.89 2.06
CA ASP A 233 8.85 20.94 1.03
C ASP A 233 8.43 20.39 -0.35
N PRO A 234 7.15 20.04 -0.55
CA PRO A 234 6.66 19.55 -1.84
C PRO A 234 6.58 20.65 -2.88
N SER A 235 6.80 20.27 -4.14
CA SER A 235 6.78 21.21 -5.26
C SER A 235 5.89 20.73 -6.42
N ALA A 236 5.41 21.68 -7.23
CA ALA A 236 4.58 21.35 -8.39
C ALA A 236 5.32 20.54 -9.47
N ASP A 237 6.64 20.67 -9.54
CA ASP A 237 7.46 20.04 -10.59
C ASP A 237 7.91 18.61 -10.20
N ARG A 238 7.94 18.29 -8.90
CA ARG A 238 8.47 17.01 -8.40
C ARG A 238 7.42 16.17 -7.69
N SER A 239 6.54 16.79 -6.93
CA SER A 239 5.58 16.12 -6.05
C SER A 239 4.25 16.87 -5.97
N PRO A 240 3.60 17.17 -7.13
CA PRO A 240 2.32 17.88 -7.14
C PRO A 240 1.25 17.15 -6.32
N GLU A 241 1.35 15.85 -6.22
CA GLU A 241 0.47 14.98 -5.44
C GLU A 241 0.53 15.35 -3.94
N VAL A 242 1.74 15.36 -3.37
CA VAL A 242 1.96 15.74 -1.97
C VAL A 242 1.59 17.19 -1.72
N LEU A 243 1.96 18.08 -2.67
CA LEU A 243 1.61 19.51 -2.57
C LEU A 243 0.09 19.72 -2.49
N ALA A 244 -0.68 19.03 -3.34
CA ALA A 244 -2.14 19.16 -3.36
C ALA A 244 -2.79 18.60 -2.08
N ILE A 245 -2.34 17.42 -1.61
CA ILE A 245 -2.84 16.82 -0.37
C ILE A 245 -2.52 17.72 0.82
N ARG A 246 -1.27 18.19 0.96
CA ARG A 246 -0.86 19.06 2.06
C ARG A 246 -1.59 20.39 2.07
N ASN A 247 -1.81 21.01 0.89
CA ASN A 247 -2.61 22.24 0.78
C ASN A 247 -4.05 22.01 1.29
N ARG A 248 -4.66 20.88 0.95
CA ARG A 248 -5.99 20.54 1.46
C ARG A 248 -5.99 20.27 2.96
N MET A 249 -4.96 19.63 3.49
CA MET A 249 -4.76 19.48 4.95
C MET A 249 -4.61 20.85 5.64
N ASP A 250 -3.90 21.80 5.04
CA ASP A 250 -3.75 23.16 5.57
C ASP A 250 -5.10 23.91 5.62
N GLU A 251 -5.99 23.68 4.66
CA GLU A 251 -7.33 24.27 4.63
C GLU A 251 -8.29 23.66 5.65
N THR A 252 -8.21 22.35 5.85
CA THR A 252 -9.22 21.59 6.62
C THR A 252 -8.76 21.26 8.03
N GLY A 253 -7.47 21.24 8.30
CA GLY A 253 -6.85 20.72 9.52
C GLY A 253 -6.74 19.20 9.51
N VAL A 254 -5.96 18.69 10.49
CA VAL A 254 -5.75 17.26 10.73
C VAL A 254 -5.72 17.02 12.24
N ASP A 255 -6.55 16.12 12.75
CA ASP A 255 -6.52 15.67 14.16
C ASP A 255 -6.01 14.23 14.25
N PHE A 256 -6.33 13.40 13.24
CA PHE A 256 -5.93 11.99 13.15
C PHE A 256 -5.60 11.62 11.70
N ALA A 257 -4.54 10.87 11.47
CA ALA A 257 -4.15 10.44 10.13
C ALA A 257 -3.58 9.02 10.08
N ILE A 258 -3.98 8.24 9.06
CA ILE A 258 -3.35 6.96 8.68
C ILE A 258 -2.85 7.08 7.25
N ASP A 259 -1.56 6.83 7.07
CA ASP A 259 -0.86 6.66 5.81
C ASP A 259 -0.61 5.16 5.58
N ALA A 260 -1.33 4.55 4.63
CA ALA A 260 -1.26 3.12 4.42
C ALA A 260 -0.17 2.75 3.40
N HIS A 261 0.69 1.83 3.80
CA HIS A 261 1.89 1.37 3.11
C HIS A 261 2.05 -0.16 3.12
N GLY A 262 3.16 -0.64 2.56
CA GLY A 262 3.59 -2.03 2.63
C GLY A 262 5.09 -2.17 2.89
N ASP A 263 5.47 -3.15 3.73
CA ASP A 263 6.87 -3.47 4.05
C ASP A 263 7.30 -4.80 3.44
N GLU A 264 8.45 -4.80 2.76
CA GLU A 264 8.96 -5.96 2.04
C GLU A 264 9.58 -7.02 2.96
N ALA A 265 10.09 -6.62 4.12
CA ALA A 265 10.95 -7.45 4.96
C ALA A 265 10.24 -8.00 6.21
N ILE A 266 9.44 -7.18 6.88
CA ILE A 266 8.80 -7.53 8.15
C ILE A 266 7.51 -8.32 7.89
N PRO A 267 7.41 -9.60 8.31
CA PRO A 267 6.25 -10.45 8.05
C PRO A 267 5.13 -10.22 9.08
N ALA A 268 4.71 -8.96 9.24
CA ALA A 268 3.69 -8.54 10.19
C ALA A 268 3.04 -7.22 9.78
N ASN A 269 1.78 -6.99 10.19
CA ASN A 269 1.19 -5.67 10.16
C ASN A 269 1.63 -4.90 11.41
N PHE A 270 2.05 -3.65 11.24
CA PHE A 270 2.45 -2.78 12.35
C PHE A 270 2.18 -1.31 12.06
N LEU A 271 2.21 -0.50 13.10
CA LEU A 271 2.15 0.95 13.00
C LEU A 271 3.51 1.56 13.33
N ALA A 272 4.00 2.42 12.44
CA ALA A 272 5.11 3.33 12.72
C ALA A 272 4.53 4.68 13.16
N GLY A 273 4.97 5.16 14.33
CA GLY A 273 4.55 6.43 14.89
C GLY A 273 5.44 7.58 14.44
N PHE A 274 5.28 8.70 15.14
CA PHE A 274 5.99 9.95 14.90
C PHE A 274 6.95 10.32 16.04
N GLU A 275 7.44 9.32 16.76
CA GLU A 275 8.41 9.54 17.85
C GLU A 275 9.64 10.29 17.34
N GLY A 276 10.11 11.24 18.15
CA GLY A 276 11.28 12.03 17.84
C GLY A 276 11.03 13.29 17.00
N ILE A 277 9.77 13.65 16.70
CA ILE A 277 9.46 14.97 16.13
C ILE A 277 9.82 16.09 17.14
N PRO A 278 10.18 17.30 16.68
CA PRO A 278 10.50 18.43 17.58
C PRO A 278 9.38 18.76 18.57
N SER A 279 8.12 18.72 18.13
CA SER A 279 6.94 19.05 18.95
C SER A 279 6.40 17.87 19.77
N TRP A 280 7.14 16.77 19.90
CA TRP A 280 6.71 15.60 20.66
C TRP A 280 6.34 15.95 22.10
N THR A 281 5.20 15.43 22.55
CA THR A 281 4.77 15.43 23.95
C THR A 281 4.31 14.02 24.34
N ASP A 282 4.45 13.68 25.62
CA ASP A 282 3.96 12.39 26.12
C ASP A 282 2.46 12.24 25.90
N ALA A 283 1.70 13.32 26.06
CA ALA A 283 0.25 13.31 25.79
C ALA A 283 -0.11 12.97 24.35
N LEU A 284 0.67 13.47 23.37
CA LEU A 284 0.48 13.14 21.96
C LEU A 284 0.89 11.69 21.68
N GLY A 285 1.99 11.24 22.27
CA GLY A 285 2.42 9.84 22.21
C GLY A 285 1.41 8.86 22.82
N ASP A 286 0.81 9.23 23.95
CA ASP A 286 -0.22 8.42 24.61
C ASP A 286 -1.45 8.20 23.72
N GLN A 287 -1.84 9.18 22.91
CA GLN A 287 -2.91 9.04 21.93
C GLN A 287 -2.57 7.99 20.87
N PHE A 288 -1.36 8.02 20.31
CA PHE A 288 -0.89 7.03 19.35
C PHE A 288 -0.85 5.62 19.96
N TYR A 289 -0.22 5.46 21.13
CA TYR A 289 -0.12 4.15 21.78
C TYR A 289 -1.48 3.63 22.25
N ARG A 290 -2.43 4.51 22.57
CA ARG A 290 -3.81 4.12 22.87
C ARG A 290 -4.50 3.53 21.64
N TYR A 291 -4.38 4.18 20.48
CA TYR A 291 -4.91 3.65 19.24
C TYR A 291 -4.28 2.29 18.88
N GLN A 292 -2.97 2.18 18.99
CA GLN A 292 -2.22 0.95 18.74
C GLN A 292 -2.72 -0.21 19.62
N ARG A 293 -2.89 0.03 20.94
CA ARG A 293 -3.45 -0.98 21.86
C ARG A 293 -4.90 -1.36 21.56
N ILE A 294 -5.71 -0.42 21.07
CA ILE A 294 -7.09 -0.72 20.69
C ILE A 294 -7.08 -1.64 19.46
N LEU A 295 -6.28 -1.34 18.44
CA LEU A 295 -6.20 -2.16 17.24
C LEU A 295 -5.66 -3.56 17.54
N ASP A 296 -4.63 -3.68 18.35
CA ASP A 296 -4.03 -4.96 18.77
C ASP A 296 -5.05 -5.90 19.45
N ARG A 297 -5.97 -5.35 20.26
CA ARG A 297 -7.04 -6.15 20.89
C ARG A 297 -8.16 -6.55 19.93
N ARG A 298 -8.31 -5.87 18.79
CA ARG A 298 -9.43 -6.06 17.87
C ARG A 298 -9.18 -7.13 16.84
N THR A 299 -7.94 -7.29 16.41
CA THR A 299 -7.61 -8.23 15.34
C THR A 299 -6.30 -8.97 15.63
N PRO A 300 -6.27 -10.29 15.46
CA PRO A 300 -5.04 -11.07 15.58
C PRO A 300 -4.06 -10.81 14.42
N ASP A 301 -4.51 -10.18 13.35
CA ASP A 301 -3.68 -9.82 12.21
C ASP A 301 -2.77 -8.62 12.46
N PHE A 302 -2.93 -7.93 13.60
CA PHE A 302 -2.09 -6.81 14.01
C PHE A 302 -1.27 -7.16 15.27
N GLN A 303 -0.12 -6.51 15.44
CA GLN A 303 0.76 -6.70 16.58
C GLN A 303 1.59 -5.42 16.89
N THR A 304 2.24 -5.37 18.05
CA THR A 304 2.97 -4.20 18.55
C THR A 304 4.44 -4.46 18.88
N GLU A 305 4.95 -5.68 18.62
CA GLU A 305 6.31 -6.10 18.98
C GLU A 305 7.32 -5.84 17.86
N LEU A 306 6.92 -6.10 16.61
CA LEU A 306 7.73 -5.88 15.42
C LEU A 306 7.38 -4.54 14.77
N GLY A 307 8.39 -3.88 14.22
CA GLY A 307 8.22 -2.60 13.52
C GLY A 307 9.54 -1.86 13.36
N TYR A 308 9.46 -0.62 12.93
CA TYR A 308 10.63 0.22 12.78
C TYR A 308 11.14 0.74 14.14
N PRO A 309 12.45 0.95 14.28
CA PRO A 309 13.01 1.57 15.49
C PRO A 309 12.50 3.01 15.63
N LYS A 310 12.20 3.41 16.87
CA LYS A 310 11.77 4.78 17.19
C LYS A 310 12.90 5.78 16.94
N SER A 311 12.55 6.92 16.37
CA SER A 311 13.51 8.01 16.21
C SER A 311 13.87 8.63 17.57
N PRO A 312 15.16 8.94 17.83
CA PRO A 312 15.56 9.69 19.02
C PRO A 312 14.89 11.07 19.07
N PRO A 313 14.72 11.68 20.25
CA PRO A 313 14.13 13.00 20.41
C PRO A 313 14.73 14.06 19.48
N GLY A 314 13.90 14.78 18.72
CA GLY A 314 14.29 15.82 17.77
C GLY A 314 14.99 15.30 16.51
N ARG A 315 14.97 13.98 16.25
CA ARG A 315 15.66 13.36 15.10
C ARG A 315 14.72 12.70 14.09
N ALA A 316 13.40 12.83 14.26
CA ALA A 316 12.46 12.34 13.27
C ALA A 316 12.69 12.99 11.89
N ASN A 317 12.59 12.19 10.84
CA ASN A 317 12.74 12.70 9.48
C ASN A 317 11.43 13.39 9.04
N LEU A 318 11.39 14.72 9.05
CA LEU A 318 10.21 15.51 8.68
C LEU A 318 9.91 15.50 7.17
N THR A 319 10.73 14.88 6.34
CA THR A 319 10.37 14.66 4.92
C THR A 319 9.36 13.52 4.73
N ILE A 320 9.18 12.70 5.77
CA ILE A 320 8.21 11.60 5.81
C ILE A 320 6.84 12.13 6.22
N SER A 321 5.80 11.65 5.57
CA SER A 321 4.40 12.00 5.76
C SER A 321 3.97 12.03 7.24
N THR A 322 4.03 10.90 7.91
CA THR A 322 3.60 10.74 9.30
C THR A 322 4.25 11.74 10.25
N ASN A 323 5.58 11.90 10.15
CA ASN A 323 6.31 12.84 10.99
C ASN A 323 5.95 14.29 10.68
N GLN A 324 5.80 14.63 9.39
CA GLN A 324 5.45 15.99 8.98
C GLN A 324 4.02 16.35 9.38
N VAL A 325 3.07 15.43 9.22
CA VAL A 325 1.67 15.65 9.60
C VAL A 325 1.55 15.84 11.11
N ALA A 326 2.20 14.98 11.90
CA ALA A 326 2.22 15.14 13.36
C ALA A 326 2.85 16.47 13.79
N GLU A 327 4.02 16.84 13.23
CA GLU A 327 4.72 18.08 13.56
C GLU A 327 3.92 19.33 13.17
N ARG A 328 3.34 19.34 11.94
CA ARG A 328 2.70 20.52 11.38
C ARG A 328 1.34 20.83 12.01
N TYR A 329 0.57 19.77 12.34
CA TYR A 329 -0.83 19.92 12.79
C TYR A 329 -1.04 19.55 14.25
N GLY A 330 -0.03 19.00 14.95
CA GLY A 330 -0.21 18.41 16.29
C GLY A 330 -1.12 17.17 16.27
N ALA A 331 -1.18 16.49 15.14
CA ALA A 331 -2.09 15.38 14.88
C ALA A 331 -1.55 14.04 15.40
N CYS A 332 -2.45 13.14 15.81
CA CYS A 332 -2.13 11.72 15.99
C CYS A 332 -2.00 11.07 14.60
N ALA A 333 -0.79 11.05 14.05
CA ALA A 333 -0.51 10.50 12.72
C ALA A 333 0.26 9.17 12.81
N MET A 334 0.07 8.29 11.84
CA MET A 334 0.75 7.01 11.80
C MET A 334 0.89 6.47 10.39
N THR A 335 1.93 5.69 10.16
CA THR A 335 2.08 4.84 8.98
C THR A 335 1.62 3.43 9.35
N LEU A 336 0.67 2.88 8.61
CA LEU A 336 0.32 1.47 8.66
C LEU A 336 1.14 0.73 7.62
N GLU A 337 1.92 -0.26 8.06
CA GLU A 337 2.70 -1.13 7.19
C GLU A 337 2.09 -2.52 7.14
N MET A 338 1.92 -3.05 5.93
CA MET A 338 1.39 -4.39 5.67
C MET A 338 2.41 -5.22 4.90
N PRO A 339 2.59 -6.52 5.20
CA PRO A 339 3.64 -7.31 4.58
C PRO A 339 3.34 -7.66 3.12
N PHE A 340 4.40 -7.82 2.31
CA PHE A 340 4.31 -8.49 1.01
C PHE A 340 4.29 -10.01 1.16
N LYS A 341 4.79 -10.53 2.27
CA LYS A 341 4.81 -11.95 2.64
C LYS A 341 3.56 -12.32 3.41
N ASP A 342 3.50 -13.55 3.89
CA ASP A 342 2.49 -13.92 4.88
C ASP A 342 2.84 -13.42 6.29
N LEU A 343 1.86 -13.41 7.17
CA LEU A 343 2.07 -13.10 8.59
C LEU A 343 2.78 -14.28 9.29
N ALA A 344 3.90 -14.00 9.95
CA ALA A 344 4.61 -15.04 10.70
C ALA A 344 3.80 -15.62 11.87
N ALA A 345 2.95 -14.79 12.51
CA ALA A 345 2.15 -15.20 13.66
C ALA A 345 0.89 -16.01 13.27
N PHE A 346 0.28 -15.69 12.13
CA PHE A 346 -0.96 -16.31 11.64
C PHE A 346 -0.86 -16.59 10.14
N PRO A 347 -0.04 -17.58 9.74
CA PRO A 347 0.18 -17.88 8.33
C PRO A 347 -1.08 -18.49 7.68
N GLU A 348 -1.28 -18.13 6.41
CA GLU A 348 -2.28 -18.70 5.51
C GLU A 348 -1.57 -19.15 4.21
N PRO A 349 -1.24 -20.46 4.09
CA PRO A 349 -0.33 -20.95 3.06
C PRO A 349 -0.80 -20.78 1.61
N GLU A 350 -2.11 -20.70 1.35
CA GLU A 350 -2.65 -20.62 -0.01
C GLU A 350 -2.57 -19.20 -0.59
N GLN A 351 -2.86 -18.18 0.23
CA GLN A 351 -2.92 -16.79 -0.21
C GLN A 351 -1.88 -15.89 0.47
N GLY A 352 -1.41 -16.26 1.65
CA GLY A 352 -0.56 -15.42 2.49
C GLY A 352 -1.32 -14.19 3.01
N TRP A 353 -0.61 -13.08 3.18
CA TRP A 353 -1.27 -11.78 3.31
C TRP A 353 -1.96 -11.45 1.99
N SER A 354 -3.26 -11.23 2.00
CA SER A 354 -4.09 -11.22 0.80
C SER A 354 -4.96 -9.97 0.69
N PRO A 355 -5.55 -9.68 -0.50
CA PRO A 355 -6.51 -8.60 -0.68
C PRO A 355 -7.64 -8.59 0.36
N GLU A 356 -8.23 -9.74 0.65
CA GLU A 356 -9.34 -9.84 1.60
C GLU A 356 -8.89 -9.55 3.05
N ARG A 357 -7.69 -9.96 3.42
CA ARG A 357 -7.10 -9.62 4.73
C ARG A 357 -6.78 -8.13 4.83
N CYS A 358 -6.28 -7.50 3.74
CA CYS A 358 -6.10 -6.04 3.69
C CYS A 358 -7.43 -5.30 3.91
N LYS A 359 -8.51 -5.70 3.23
CA LYS A 359 -9.84 -5.10 3.39
C LYS A 359 -10.39 -5.26 4.81
N THR A 360 -10.22 -6.43 5.39
CA THR A 360 -10.63 -6.71 6.78
C THR A 360 -9.86 -5.80 7.75
N LEU A 361 -8.53 -5.69 7.60
CA LEU A 361 -7.72 -4.79 8.41
C LEU A 361 -8.15 -3.32 8.24
N GLY A 362 -8.56 -2.91 7.04
CA GLY A 362 -9.12 -1.57 6.78
C GLY A 362 -10.33 -1.28 7.67
N ARG A 363 -11.26 -2.22 7.72
CA ARG A 363 -12.45 -2.12 8.59
C ARG A 363 -12.07 -2.17 10.08
N ASP A 364 -11.11 -3.00 10.48
CA ASP A 364 -10.65 -3.10 11.87
C ASP A 364 -9.97 -1.82 12.35
N CYS A 365 -9.16 -1.17 11.49
CA CYS A 365 -8.57 0.14 11.76
C CYS A 365 -9.65 1.21 11.99
N LEU A 366 -10.72 1.21 11.21
CA LEU A 366 -11.83 2.14 11.41
C LEU A 366 -12.62 1.84 12.69
N ALA A 367 -12.83 0.57 13.00
CA ALA A 367 -13.48 0.19 14.25
C ALA A 367 -12.63 0.57 15.47
N ALA A 368 -11.30 0.44 15.37
CA ALA A 368 -10.37 0.94 16.38
C ALA A 368 -10.41 2.46 16.52
N LEU A 369 -10.53 3.19 15.41
CA LEU A 369 -10.65 4.65 15.41
C LEU A 369 -11.94 5.09 16.10
N LEU A 370 -13.08 4.43 15.82
CA LEU A 370 -14.35 4.76 16.50
C LEU A 370 -14.23 4.57 18.02
N GLU A 371 -13.68 3.46 18.48
CA GLU A 371 -13.43 3.22 19.92
C GLU A 371 -12.45 4.24 20.50
N TRP A 372 -11.40 4.59 19.76
CA TRP A 372 -10.45 5.62 20.18
C TRP A 372 -11.12 6.98 20.38
N ILE A 373 -12.05 7.37 19.50
CA ILE A 373 -12.85 8.60 19.65
C ILE A 373 -13.75 8.52 20.88
N GLU A 374 -14.55 7.46 21.00
CA GLU A 374 -15.55 7.30 22.07
C GLU A 374 -14.93 7.22 23.46
N THR A 375 -13.69 6.76 23.57
CA THR A 375 -12.96 6.66 24.84
C THR A 375 -12.05 7.85 25.13
N SER A 376 -12.04 8.89 24.28
CA SER A 376 -11.26 10.13 24.49
C SER A 376 -11.94 11.12 25.42
N ASP A 377 -13.26 11.03 25.60
CA ASP A 377 -14.08 11.96 26.39
C ASP A 377 -14.25 11.54 27.85
N GLY A 378 -13.40 10.60 28.37
CA GLY A 378 -13.47 10.07 29.72
C GLY A 378 -12.37 10.57 30.68
#